data_e6531c43b89020b0f5357f3061fe63c4
#
_entry.id   e6531c43b89020b0f5357f3061fe63c4
#
_cell.length_a   1.000
_cell.length_b   1.000
_cell.length_c   1.000
_cell.angle_alpha   90.00
_cell.angle_beta   90.00
_cell.angle_gamma   90.00
#
_symmetry.space_group_name_H-M   'P 1'
#
loop_
_entity.id
_entity.type
_entity.pdbx_description
1 polymer ?
#
loop_
_entity_poly.entity_id
_entity_poly.type
_entity_poly.pdbx_seq_one_letter_code
_entity_poly.pdbx_strand_id
1 'polypeptide(L)'
;MLPFGLLLEKSEALSIPALIRSFYGKRKEHIMNPYENINFDKGPDLGRLSNRMNSVLRTIQYCVENKRLFPALTLIYTSIDILGSLQDEFGSASGDNFGDWVKKYFFTIKSFPFTEKDLYGARCGIVHTMRYDSKHATRDGLKEIVYGFRGYDASINKITDHTKQVGVYLEDLFETLLAAYKQYFDDLKCSSDQIVKTNLSRLPSDYVDLIPL
;
A
#
# COMPACT_ATOMS: atom_id res chain seq x y z
N MET A 1 -11.03 -24.89 58.31
CA MET A 1 -10.59 -25.68 57.14
C MET A 1 -11.74 -25.73 56.15
N LEU A 2 -11.70 -24.92 55.08
CA LEU A 2 -12.66 -24.95 54.00
C LEU A 2 -11.88 -25.25 52.71
N PRO A 3 -12.34 -26.17 51.87
CA PRO A 3 -11.60 -26.51 50.65
C PRO A 3 -11.85 -25.49 49.53
N PHE A 4 -10.76 -24.99 48.95
CA PHE A 4 -10.75 -24.23 47.73
C PHE A 4 -11.10 -25.16 46.55
N GLY A 5 -12.33 -24.99 46.00
CA GLY A 5 -12.73 -25.61 44.74
C GLY A 5 -12.28 -24.75 43.59
N LEU A 6 -11.35 -25.26 42.79
CA LEU A 6 -10.96 -24.67 41.49
C LEU A 6 -12.15 -24.72 40.53
N LEU A 7 -12.67 -23.57 40.15
CA LEU A 7 -13.47 -23.38 38.95
C LEU A 7 -12.48 -23.12 37.78
N LEU A 8 -12.14 -24.17 37.07
CA LEU A 8 -11.54 -24.08 35.75
C LEU A 8 -12.66 -23.77 34.73
N GLU A 9 -12.88 -22.50 34.42
CA GLU A 9 -13.65 -22.13 33.25
C GLU A 9 -12.91 -22.65 32.01
N LYS A 10 -13.53 -23.57 31.30
CA LYS A 10 -13.12 -24.02 29.96
C LYS A 10 -13.32 -22.84 29.01
N SER A 11 -12.27 -22.12 28.72
CA SER A 11 -12.24 -21.24 27.54
C SER A 11 -12.32 -22.14 26.29
N GLU A 12 -13.48 -22.25 25.68
CA GLU A 12 -13.63 -22.85 24.38
C GLU A 12 -12.85 -21.99 23.37
N ALA A 13 -11.67 -22.43 23.01
CA ALA A 13 -10.90 -21.87 21.91
C ALA A 13 -11.70 -22.09 20.62
N LEU A 14 -12.34 -21.04 20.14
CA LEU A 14 -13.02 -21.05 18.84
C LEU A 14 -12.01 -21.49 17.77
N SER A 15 -12.38 -22.50 16.98
CA SER A 15 -11.54 -22.97 15.87
C SER A 15 -11.30 -21.83 14.87
N ILE A 16 -10.12 -21.78 14.27
CA ILE A 16 -9.75 -20.76 13.26
C ILE A 16 -10.85 -20.54 12.19
N PRO A 17 -11.54 -21.58 11.67
CA PRO A 17 -12.68 -21.40 10.75
C PRO A 17 -13.89 -20.69 11.38
N ALA A 18 -14.16 -20.87 12.68
CA ALA A 18 -15.27 -20.20 13.37
C ALA A 18 -14.95 -18.72 13.63
N LEU A 19 -13.69 -18.40 13.96
CA LEU A 19 -13.19 -17.02 14.05
C LEU A 19 -13.31 -16.31 12.70
N ILE A 20 -12.89 -16.95 11.61
CA ILE A 20 -13.00 -16.41 10.24
C ILE A 20 -14.47 -16.16 9.88
N ARG A 21 -15.39 -17.09 10.14
CA ARG A 21 -16.83 -16.90 9.90
C ARG A 21 -17.45 -15.78 10.76
N SER A 22 -17.02 -15.62 11.99
CA SER A 22 -17.48 -14.54 12.88
C SER A 22 -17.03 -13.16 12.38
N PHE A 23 -15.81 -13.05 11.82
CA PHE A 23 -15.31 -11.80 11.24
C PHE A 23 -15.98 -11.47 9.90
N TYR A 24 -16.26 -12.45 9.05
CA TYR A 24 -16.89 -12.25 7.73
C TYR A 24 -18.42 -12.19 7.78
N GLY A 25 -19.05 -12.73 8.82
CA GLY A 25 -20.52 -12.84 8.92
C GLY A 25 -21.28 -11.56 9.30
N LYS A 26 -20.63 -10.53 9.84
CA LYS A 26 -21.27 -9.31 10.37
C LYS A 26 -21.09 -8.04 9.52
N ARG A 27 -20.40 -8.10 8.38
CA ARG A 27 -20.19 -6.93 7.50
C ARG A 27 -20.69 -7.17 6.08
N LYS A 28 -21.97 -7.46 5.93
CA LYS A 28 -22.66 -7.41 4.62
C LYS A 28 -23.38 -6.09 4.38
N GLU A 29 -22.99 -5.00 5.01
CA GLU A 29 -23.50 -3.67 4.68
C GLU A 29 -22.49 -2.97 3.77
N HIS A 30 -22.82 -2.90 2.50
CA HIS A 30 -22.37 -1.97 1.45
C HIS A 30 -20.95 -1.36 1.62
N ILE A 31 -19.92 -2.19 1.55
CA ILE A 31 -18.65 -1.69 1.05
C ILE A 31 -18.88 -1.51 -0.46
N MET A 32 -19.20 -0.29 -0.87
CA MET A 32 -19.09 0.08 -2.28
C MET A 32 -17.68 -0.33 -2.71
N ASN A 33 -17.61 -1.34 -3.60
CA ASN A 33 -16.35 -1.79 -4.16
C ASN A 33 -15.79 -0.63 -5.01
N PRO A 34 -14.81 0.14 -4.54
CA PRO A 34 -14.29 1.29 -5.29
C PRO A 34 -13.64 0.85 -6.61
N TYR A 35 -13.56 -0.48 -6.86
CA TYR A 35 -12.94 -1.12 -8.01
C TYR A 35 -13.96 -1.63 -9.05
N GLU A 36 -15.29 -1.55 -8.80
CA GLU A 36 -16.33 -2.10 -9.71
C GLU A 36 -16.40 -1.43 -11.07
N ASN A 37 -15.83 -0.24 -11.23
CA ASN A 37 -15.88 0.54 -12.47
C ASN A 37 -14.57 0.57 -13.27
N ILE A 38 -13.57 -0.24 -12.92
CA ILE A 38 -12.37 -0.34 -13.74
C ILE A 38 -12.66 -1.35 -14.85
N ASN A 39 -13.11 -0.86 -16.01
CA ASN A 39 -13.41 -1.68 -17.16
C ASN A 39 -12.11 -2.24 -17.77
N PHE A 40 -11.98 -3.59 -17.81
CA PHE A 40 -10.77 -4.33 -18.13
C PHE A 40 -10.62 -4.72 -19.60
N ASP A 41 -11.48 -4.21 -20.50
CA ASP A 41 -11.62 -4.67 -21.89
C ASP A 41 -10.48 -4.33 -22.86
N LYS A 42 -9.30 -3.91 -22.40
CA LYS A 42 -8.20 -3.51 -23.30
C LYS A 42 -6.94 -4.35 -23.20
N GLY A 43 -7.08 -5.63 -23.49
CA GLY A 43 -5.95 -6.54 -23.68
C GLY A 43 -5.50 -7.29 -22.44
N PRO A 44 -4.93 -8.50 -22.62
CA PRO A 44 -4.60 -9.42 -21.52
C PRO A 44 -3.58 -8.87 -20.54
N ASP A 45 -2.65 -8.01 -20.98
CA ASP A 45 -1.55 -7.52 -20.14
C ASP A 45 -2.01 -6.45 -19.15
N LEU A 46 -2.87 -5.54 -19.57
CA LEU A 46 -3.48 -4.55 -18.66
C LEU A 46 -4.45 -5.22 -17.69
N GLY A 47 -5.17 -6.27 -18.13
CA GLY A 47 -6.01 -7.07 -17.26
C GLY A 47 -5.21 -7.72 -16.14
N ARG A 48 -4.02 -8.29 -16.45
CA ARG A 48 -3.13 -8.88 -15.45
C ARG A 48 -2.64 -7.85 -14.42
N LEU A 49 -2.14 -6.70 -14.89
CA LEU A 49 -1.73 -5.61 -13.99
C LEU A 49 -2.87 -5.22 -13.07
N SER A 50 -4.04 -4.99 -13.64
CA SER A 50 -5.21 -4.55 -12.89
C SER A 50 -5.65 -5.55 -11.83
N ASN A 51 -5.73 -6.84 -12.15
CA ASN A 51 -6.11 -7.88 -11.20
C ASN A 51 -5.14 -7.93 -10.02
N ARG A 52 -3.84 -7.85 -10.27
CA ARG A 52 -2.81 -7.84 -9.23
C ARG A 52 -2.88 -6.59 -8.37
N MET A 53 -2.92 -5.43 -9.01
CA MET A 53 -3.02 -4.17 -8.27
C MET A 53 -4.30 -4.10 -7.44
N ASN A 54 -5.43 -4.57 -7.96
CA ASN A 54 -6.67 -4.63 -7.19
C ASN A 54 -6.55 -5.54 -5.97
N SER A 55 -5.87 -6.67 -6.08
CA SER A 55 -5.60 -7.55 -4.94
C SER A 55 -4.75 -6.84 -3.88
N VAL A 56 -3.68 -6.17 -4.30
CA VAL A 56 -2.80 -5.39 -3.41
C VAL A 56 -3.58 -4.24 -2.76
N LEU A 57 -4.32 -3.46 -3.52
CA LEU A 57 -5.10 -2.32 -3.02
C LEU A 57 -6.16 -2.74 -1.99
N ARG A 58 -6.85 -3.87 -2.22
CA ARG A 58 -7.78 -4.45 -1.22
C ARG A 58 -7.05 -4.86 0.06
N THR A 59 -5.84 -5.41 -0.06
CA THR A 59 -5.04 -5.77 1.10
C THR A 59 -4.58 -4.53 1.87
N ILE A 60 -4.17 -3.46 1.17
CA ILE A 60 -3.86 -2.17 1.81
C ILE A 60 -5.09 -1.63 2.55
N GLN A 61 -6.25 -1.62 1.90
CA GLN A 61 -7.50 -1.18 2.51
C GLN A 61 -7.79 -1.95 3.80
N TYR A 62 -7.70 -3.27 3.76
CA TYR A 62 -7.86 -4.11 4.94
C TYR A 62 -6.87 -3.74 6.06
N CYS A 63 -5.61 -3.50 5.70
CA CYS A 63 -4.58 -3.09 6.67
C CYS A 63 -4.89 -1.72 7.29
N VAL A 64 -5.35 -0.75 6.50
CA VAL A 64 -5.75 0.58 6.96
C VAL A 64 -6.92 0.49 7.92
N GLU A 65 -7.99 -0.22 7.54
CA GLU A 65 -9.18 -0.42 8.36
C GLU A 65 -8.89 -1.12 9.69
N ASN A 66 -7.94 -2.06 9.70
CA ASN A 66 -7.55 -2.82 10.88
C ASN A 66 -6.30 -2.25 11.58
N LYS A 67 -5.89 -1.01 11.25
CA LYS A 67 -4.78 -0.29 11.88
C LYS A 67 -3.45 -1.05 11.84
N ARG A 68 -3.17 -1.73 10.73
CA ARG A 68 -1.93 -2.48 10.46
C ARG A 68 -0.93 -1.59 9.71
N LEU A 69 -0.22 -0.74 10.44
CA LEU A 69 0.62 0.33 9.89
C LEU A 69 1.73 -0.20 8.94
N PHE A 70 2.63 -1.04 9.44
CA PHE A 70 3.78 -1.50 8.65
C PHE A 70 3.41 -2.30 7.40
N PRO A 71 2.49 -3.29 7.46
CA PRO A 71 2.04 -3.98 6.25
C PRO A 71 1.42 -3.04 5.23
N ALA A 72 0.60 -2.07 5.66
CA ALA A 72 0.01 -1.10 4.75
C ALA A 72 1.06 -0.23 4.08
N LEU A 73 2.01 0.34 4.84
CA LEU A 73 3.11 1.15 4.31
C LEU A 73 3.97 0.36 3.32
N THR A 74 4.36 -0.86 3.68
CA THR A 74 5.14 -1.74 2.80
C THR A 74 4.44 -1.95 1.46
N LEU A 75 3.14 -2.25 1.47
CA LEU A 75 2.37 -2.45 0.25
C LEU A 75 2.17 -1.15 -0.54
N ILE A 76 1.94 -0.02 0.12
CA ILE A 76 1.84 1.29 -0.55
C ILE A 76 3.14 1.60 -1.29
N TYR A 77 4.28 1.50 -0.63
CA TYR A 77 5.58 1.80 -1.24
C TYR A 77 5.95 0.84 -2.36
N THR A 78 5.72 -0.46 -2.15
CA THR A 78 5.96 -1.48 -3.19
C THR A 78 5.04 -1.27 -4.40
N SER A 79 3.80 -0.81 -4.18
CA SER A 79 2.90 -0.45 -5.29
C SER A 79 3.46 0.69 -6.13
N ILE A 80 4.00 1.74 -5.51
CA ILE A 80 4.63 2.86 -6.22
C ILE A 80 5.87 2.38 -7.00
N ASP A 81 6.72 1.54 -6.39
CA ASP A 81 7.87 0.94 -7.06
C ASP A 81 7.46 0.17 -8.33
N ILE A 82 6.43 -0.69 -8.22
CA ILE A 82 5.93 -1.48 -9.35
C ILE A 82 5.40 -0.57 -10.45
N LEU A 83 4.58 0.43 -10.10
CA LEU A 83 3.98 1.33 -11.08
C LEU A 83 5.03 2.22 -11.76
N GLY A 84 6.04 2.70 -11.01
CA GLY A 84 7.15 3.47 -11.55
C GLY A 84 8.05 2.64 -12.47
N SER A 85 8.31 1.37 -12.12
CA SER A 85 9.18 0.49 -12.91
C SER A 85 8.63 0.15 -14.31
N LEU A 86 7.33 0.29 -14.53
CA LEU A 86 6.74 0.05 -15.84
C LEU A 86 7.21 1.04 -16.93
N GLN A 87 7.75 2.19 -16.55
CA GLN A 87 8.29 3.21 -17.44
C GLN A 87 9.80 3.05 -17.69
N ASP A 88 10.46 2.15 -16.96
CA ASP A 88 11.90 1.89 -17.10
C ASP A 88 12.17 0.92 -18.24
N GLU A 89 13.23 1.18 -19.02
CA GLU A 89 13.63 0.35 -20.17
C GLU A 89 13.83 -1.13 -19.79
N PHE A 90 14.33 -1.39 -18.59
CA PHE A 90 14.61 -2.74 -18.10
C PHE A 90 13.53 -3.25 -17.15
N GLY A 91 12.49 -2.45 -16.85
CA GLY A 91 11.48 -2.77 -15.85
C GLY A 91 12.03 -2.73 -14.42
N SER A 92 13.08 -1.96 -14.18
CA SER A 92 13.76 -1.89 -12.88
C SER A 92 13.12 -0.85 -11.97
N ALA A 93 12.95 -1.21 -10.70
CA ALA A 93 12.59 -0.23 -9.67
C ALA A 93 13.83 0.59 -9.27
N SER A 94 13.77 1.90 -9.45
CA SER A 94 14.82 2.84 -9.05
C SER A 94 14.24 4.03 -8.30
N GLY A 95 15.11 4.80 -7.61
CA GLY A 95 14.70 6.03 -6.96
C GLY A 95 14.17 7.09 -7.93
N ASP A 96 14.73 7.14 -9.13
CA ASP A 96 14.30 8.08 -10.17
C ASP A 96 12.92 7.70 -10.70
N ASN A 97 12.69 6.44 -11.05
CA ASN A 97 11.40 5.95 -11.52
C ASN A 97 10.29 6.12 -10.47
N PHE A 98 10.62 5.85 -9.21
CA PHE A 98 9.73 6.10 -8.08
C PHE A 98 9.38 7.59 -7.98
N GLY A 99 10.39 8.47 -7.99
CA GLY A 99 10.21 9.91 -7.86
C GLY A 99 9.42 10.52 -9.01
N ASP A 100 9.69 10.08 -10.23
CA ASP A 100 8.98 10.57 -11.42
C ASP A 100 7.52 10.13 -11.44
N TRP A 101 7.22 8.88 -11.05
CA TRP A 101 5.85 8.43 -10.90
C TRP A 101 5.11 9.22 -9.80
N VAL A 102 5.76 9.44 -8.65
CA VAL A 102 5.19 10.22 -7.54
C VAL A 102 4.87 11.65 -7.97
N LYS A 103 5.79 12.35 -8.65
CA LYS A 103 5.54 13.71 -9.16
C LYS A 103 4.39 13.75 -10.14
N LYS A 104 4.38 12.80 -11.10
CA LYS A 104 3.44 12.81 -12.22
C LYS A 104 2.02 12.42 -11.81
N TYR A 105 1.87 11.49 -10.88
CA TYR A 105 0.57 10.93 -10.54
C TYR A 105 0.17 11.18 -9.08
N PHE A 106 1.05 10.93 -8.12
CA PHE A 106 0.69 10.97 -6.71
C PHE A 106 0.48 12.41 -6.21
N PHE A 107 1.42 13.30 -6.46
CA PHE A 107 1.33 14.69 -6.03
C PHE A 107 0.36 15.56 -6.84
N THR A 108 -0.09 15.10 -7.99
CA THR A 108 -1.16 15.78 -8.74
C THR A 108 -2.53 15.58 -8.11
N ILE A 109 -2.72 14.49 -7.35
CA ILE A 109 -3.96 14.20 -6.64
C ILE A 109 -4.04 15.00 -5.33
N LYS A 110 -2.95 15.02 -4.56
CA LYS A 110 -2.90 15.69 -3.26
C LYS A 110 -1.51 16.23 -2.99
N SER A 111 -1.44 17.48 -2.54
CA SER A 111 -0.20 18.08 -2.04
C SER A 111 0.09 17.60 -0.63
N PHE A 112 1.37 17.30 -0.38
CA PHE A 112 1.89 16.88 0.92
C PHE A 112 3.03 17.81 1.35
N PRO A 113 3.32 17.94 2.67
CA PRO A 113 4.40 18.78 3.18
C PRO A 113 5.79 18.10 3.08
N PHE A 114 5.94 17.17 2.14
CA PHE A 114 7.19 16.45 1.85
C PHE A 114 7.37 16.30 0.33
N THR A 115 8.59 16.02 -0.08
CA THR A 115 8.97 15.82 -1.48
C THR A 115 8.96 14.34 -1.87
N GLU A 116 9.12 14.06 -3.17
CA GLU A 116 9.32 12.71 -3.67
C GLU A 116 10.58 12.05 -3.11
N LYS A 117 11.62 12.86 -2.82
CA LYS A 117 12.85 12.37 -2.21
C LYS A 117 12.64 11.96 -0.75
N ASP A 118 11.89 12.77 0.01
CA ASP A 118 11.52 12.42 1.38
C ASP A 118 10.72 11.12 1.40
N LEU A 119 9.75 10.99 0.47
CA LEU A 119 8.92 9.79 0.35
C LEU A 119 9.75 8.55 -0.03
N TYR A 120 10.72 8.70 -0.95
CA TYR A 120 11.64 7.62 -1.31
C TYR A 120 12.57 7.24 -0.16
N GLY A 121 13.08 8.23 0.60
CA GLY A 121 13.87 7.98 1.81
C GLY A 121 13.09 7.17 2.85
N ALA A 122 11.83 7.53 3.09
CA ALA A 122 10.94 6.78 3.99
C ALA A 122 10.66 5.37 3.47
N ARG A 123 10.42 5.21 2.15
CA ARG A 123 10.31 3.88 1.50
C ARG A 123 11.51 3.00 1.79
N CYS A 124 12.73 3.54 1.66
CA CYS A 124 13.94 2.78 1.93
C CYS A 124 14.01 2.28 3.38
N GLY A 125 13.62 3.11 4.34
CA GLY A 125 13.54 2.70 5.75
C GLY A 125 12.49 1.61 5.98
N ILE A 126 11.26 1.84 5.54
CA ILE A 126 10.12 0.94 5.79
C ILE A 126 10.32 -0.42 5.11
N VAL A 127 10.64 -0.43 3.81
CA VAL A 127 10.68 -1.67 3.01
C VAL A 127 11.88 -2.55 3.37
N HIS A 128 13.04 -1.94 3.69
CA HIS A 128 14.25 -2.72 3.94
C HIS A 128 14.52 -3.02 5.42
N THR A 129 14.05 -2.17 6.33
CA THR A 129 14.44 -2.28 7.75
C THR A 129 13.27 -2.18 8.73
N MET A 130 12.05 -1.96 8.24
CA MET A 130 10.85 -1.65 9.05
C MET A 130 11.09 -0.45 10.01
N ARG A 131 11.91 0.51 9.61
CA ARG A 131 12.24 1.70 10.38
C ARG A 131 11.76 2.94 9.66
N TYR A 132 11.48 3.99 10.41
CA TYR A 132 11.10 5.31 9.86
C TYR A 132 12.32 6.07 9.33
N ASP A 133 13.51 5.81 9.90
CA ASP A 133 14.77 6.38 9.48
C ASP A 133 15.46 5.48 8.44
N SER A 134 16.11 6.10 7.49
CA SER A 134 17.00 5.41 6.55
C SER A 134 18.35 6.12 6.49
N LYS A 135 19.41 5.37 6.12
CA LYS A 135 20.73 5.97 5.89
C LYS A 135 20.67 7.04 4.78
N HIS A 136 19.81 6.88 3.81
CA HIS A 136 19.57 7.88 2.76
C HIS A 136 18.95 9.15 3.32
N ALA A 137 17.89 9.03 4.13
CA ALA A 137 17.24 10.17 4.74
C ALA A 137 18.23 10.98 5.61
N THR A 138 19.03 10.30 6.44
CA THR A 138 20.00 10.95 7.32
C THR A 138 21.13 11.63 6.54
N ARG A 139 21.67 10.96 5.50
CA ARG A 139 22.78 11.49 4.70
C ARG A 139 22.37 12.69 3.85
N ASP A 140 21.18 12.64 3.28
CA ASP A 140 20.74 13.61 2.29
C ASP A 140 19.88 14.73 2.90
N GLY A 141 19.76 14.78 4.24
CA GLY A 141 19.02 15.81 4.97
C GLY A 141 17.52 15.81 4.68
N LEU A 142 16.96 14.63 4.34
CA LEU A 142 15.56 14.47 4.02
C LEU A 142 14.69 14.53 5.29
N LYS A 143 13.44 14.91 5.12
CA LYS A 143 12.47 14.90 6.21
C LYS A 143 12.07 13.49 6.58
N GLU A 144 11.98 13.24 7.87
CA GLU A 144 11.38 12.03 8.41
C GLU A 144 9.85 12.09 8.30
N ILE A 145 9.24 11.08 7.73
CA ILE A 145 7.77 11.00 7.65
C ILE A 145 7.25 10.16 8.81
N VAL A 146 6.45 10.80 9.67
CA VAL A 146 5.79 10.17 10.82
C VAL A 146 4.37 9.80 10.40
N TYR A 147 4.03 8.53 10.54
CA TYR A 147 2.74 7.98 10.10
C TYR A 147 1.79 7.80 11.27
N GLY A 148 0.51 8.00 11.00
CA GLY A 148 -0.55 7.74 11.95
C GLY A 148 -1.88 7.40 11.28
N PHE A 149 -2.88 7.11 12.09
CA PHE A 149 -4.25 6.89 11.65
C PHE A 149 -5.14 8.03 12.11
N ARG A 150 -6.06 8.48 11.26
CA ARG A 150 -7.03 9.52 11.63
C ARG A 150 -7.78 9.11 12.92
N GLY A 151 -7.82 10.03 13.88
CA GLY A 151 -8.53 9.83 15.14
C GLY A 151 -7.86 8.91 16.17
N TYR A 152 -6.71 8.30 15.84
CA TYR A 152 -6.05 7.34 16.74
C TYR A 152 -4.63 7.75 17.16
N ASP A 153 -3.94 8.57 16.38
CA ASP A 153 -2.52 8.80 16.60
C ASP A 153 -2.20 10.21 17.09
N ALA A 154 -1.85 10.27 18.38
CA ALA A 154 -1.27 11.47 18.96
C ALA A 154 0.19 11.72 18.52
N SER A 155 0.85 10.77 17.84
CA SER A 155 2.25 10.89 17.41
C SER A 155 2.43 12.01 16.39
N ILE A 156 1.51 12.16 15.45
CA ILE A 156 1.52 13.26 14.47
C ILE A 156 1.41 14.63 15.16
N ASN A 157 0.57 14.71 16.20
CA ASN A 157 0.39 15.95 16.97
C ASN A 157 1.58 16.28 17.88
N LYS A 158 2.54 15.38 18.05
CA LYS A 158 3.76 15.57 18.85
C LYS A 158 4.94 16.06 18.02
N ILE A 159 4.78 16.25 16.72
CA ILE A 159 5.84 16.79 15.88
C ILE A 159 6.09 18.24 16.26
N THR A 160 7.27 18.54 16.74
CA THR A 160 7.69 19.89 17.16
C THR A 160 8.62 20.56 16.16
N ASP A 161 9.36 19.79 15.39
CA ASP A 161 10.31 20.27 14.38
C ASP A 161 9.83 19.90 12.97
N HIS A 162 8.97 20.73 12.40
CA HIS A 162 8.45 20.57 11.05
C HIS A 162 9.47 20.75 9.92
N THR A 163 10.70 21.19 10.26
CA THR A 163 11.81 21.26 9.28
C THR A 163 12.43 19.88 9.06
N LYS A 164 12.36 19.01 10.08
CA LYS A 164 12.93 17.65 10.05
C LYS A 164 11.89 16.55 9.96
N GLN A 165 10.70 16.81 10.46
CA GLN A 165 9.64 15.80 10.54
C GLN A 165 8.33 16.32 9.97
N VAL A 166 7.58 15.43 9.32
CA VAL A 166 6.23 15.71 8.83
C VAL A 166 5.30 14.54 9.16
N GLY A 167 4.10 14.89 9.64
CA GLY A 167 3.09 13.90 9.92
C GLY A 167 2.19 13.63 8.71
N VAL A 168 1.83 12.37 8.50
CA VAL A 168 0.88 11.98 7.46
C VAL A 168 -0.04 10.87 7.96
N TYR A 169 -1.33 10.98 7.65
CA TYR A 169 -2.27 9.91 7.92
C TYR A 169 -2.20 8.84 6.83
N LEU A 170 -2.22 7.59 7.26
CA LEU A 170 -2.14 6.44 6.35
C LEU A 170 -3.31 6.41 5.38
N GLU A 171 -4.48 6.83 5.83
CA GLU A 171 -5.67 6.98 4.99
C GLU A 171 -5.42 7.97 3.85
N ASP A 172 -4.72 9.10 4.11
CA ASP A 172 -4.39 10.08 3.07
C ASP A 172 -3.46 9.51 2.01
N LEU A 173 -2.44 8.75 2.42
CA LEU A 173 -1.53 8.07 1.49
C LEU A 173 -2.26 7.05 0.64
N PHE A 174 -3.13 6.24 1.24
CA PHE A 174 -3.86 5.20 0.54
C PHE A 174 -4.89 5.78 -0.45
N GLU A 175 -5.68 6.76 -0.01
CA GLU A 175 -6.67 7.45 -0.87
C GLU A 175 -5.97 8.10 -2.07
N THR A 176 -4.80 8.72 -1.83
CA THR A 176 -4.00 9.33 -2.90
C THR A 176 -3.44 8.29 -3.86
N LEU A 177 -2.88 7.17 -3.34
CA LEU A 177 -2.40 6.07 -4.18
C LEU A 177 -3.51 5.50 -5.05
N LEU A 178 -4.71 5.31 -4.49
CA LEU A 178 -5.85 4.76 -5.24
C LEU A 178 -6.27 5.68 -6.39
N ALA A 179 -6.34 6.98 -6.14
CA ALA A 179 -6.68 7.96 -7.17
C ALA A 179 -5.58 8.09 -8.23
N ALA A 180 -4.31 8.13 -7.81
CA ALA A 180 -3.16 8.16 -8.70
C ALA A 180 -3.07 6.88 -9.58
N TYR A 181 -3.34 5.71 -9.00
CA TYR A 181 -3.42 4.46 -9.75
C TYR A 181 -4.50 4.50 -10.84
N LYS A 182 -5.70 5.00 -10.52
CA LYS A 182 -6.77 5.13 -11.51
C LYS A 182 -6.36 6.01 -12.67
N GLN A 183 -5.79 7.19 -12.39
CA GLN A 183 -5.29 8.09 -13.43
C GLN A 183 -4.19 7.44 -14.26
N TYR A 184 -3.21 6.81 -13.62
CA TYR A 184 -2.13 6.10 -14.31
C TYR A 184 -2.66 4.98 -15.20
N PHE A 185 -3.62 4.20 -14.70
CA PHE A 185 -4.23 3.11 -15.45
C PHE A 185 -5.00 3.61 -16.69
N ASP A 186 -5.65 4.76 -16.59
CA ASP A 186 -6.31 5.38 -17.74
C ASP A 186 -5.30 5.89 -18.79
N ASP A 187 -4.18 6.44 -18.35
CA ASP A 187 -3.06 6.80 -19.26
C ASP A 187 -2.48 5.56 -19.94
N LEU A 188 -2.32 4.44 -19.22
CA LEU A 188 -1.83 3.19 -19.79
C LEU A 188 -2.74 2.64 -20.90
N LYS A 189 -4.06 2.77 -20.77
CA LYS A 189 -5.02 2.34 -21.79
C LYS A 189 -4.82 3.07 -23.12
N CYS A 190 -4.37 4.32 -23.06
CA CYS A 190 -4.15 5.19 -24.21
C CYS A 190 -2.69 5.21 -24.68
N SER A 191 -1.77 4.59 -23.90
CA SER A 191 -0.34 4.65 -24.18
C SER A 191 0.02 3.88 -25.45
N SER A 192 0.81 4.53 -26.30
CA SER A 192 1.50 3.89 -27.41
C SER A 192 2.94 3.50 -27.08
N ASP A 193 3.41 3.80 -25.86
CA ASP A 193 4.78 3.59 -25.42
C ASP A 193 5.16 2.11 -25.46
N GLN A 194 6.20 1.79 -26.24
CA GLN A 194 6.66 0.43 -26.46
C GLN A 194 7.35 -0.15 -25.22
N ILE A 195 8.03 0.68 -24.42
CA ILE A 195 8.68 0.26 -23.18
C ILE A 195 7.61 -0.25 -22.20
N VAL A 196 6.57 0.55 -22.01
CA VAL A 196 5.45 0.18 -21.14
C VAL A 196 4.77 -1.12 -21.61
N LYS A 197 4.51 -1.25 -22.91
CA LYS A 197 3.92 -2.47 -23.49
C LYS A 197 4.80 -3.70 -23.27
N THR A 198 6.11 -3.54 -23.46
CA THR A 198 7.08 -4.62 -23.24
C THR A 198 7.10 -5.04 -21.77
N ASN A 199 7.12 -4.07 -20.84
CA ASN A 199 7.12 -4.39 -19.42
C ASN A 199 5.81 -5.02 -18.96
N LEU A 200 4.66 -4.57 -19.47
CA LEU A 200 3.37 -5.20 -19.21
C LEU A 200 3.33 -6.66 -19.70
N SER A 201 3.89 -6.94 -20.89
CA SER A 201 3.92 -8.32 -21.45
C SER A 201 4.82 -9.27 -20.65
N ARG A 202 5.81 -8.75 -19.92
CA ARG A 202 6.69 -9.51 -19.03
C ARG A 202 6.06 -9.87 -17.70
N LEU A 203 4.89 -9.27 -17.36
CA LEU A 203 4.18 -9.67 -16.14
C LEU A 203 3.84 -11.16 -16.24
N PRO A 204 4.20 -11.98 -15.24
CA PRO A 204 3.90 -13.41 -15.27
C PRO A 204 2.41 -13.65 -15.54
N SER A 205 2.09 -14.70 -16.28
CA SER A 205 0.69 -15.11 -16.47
C SER A 205 0.06 -15.39 -15.09
N ASP A 206 -1.27 -15.18 -14.95
CA ASP A 206 -2.00 -15.41 -13.69
C ASP A 206 -2.02 -16.90 -13.27
N TYR A 207 -1.51 -17.79 -14.13
CA TYR A 207 -1.19 -19.18 -13.81
C TYR A 207 0.19 -19.29 -13.12
N VAL A 208 0.33 -18.68 -11.95
CA VAL A 208 1.16 -19.31 -10.94
C VAL A 208 0.30 -20.45 -10.44
N ASP A 209 0.59 -21.66 -10.93
CA ASP A 209 -0.02 -22.86 -10.39
C ASP A 209 0.07 -22.75 -8.87
N LEU A 210 -1.09 -22.65 -8.22
CA LEU A 210 -1.20 -22.89 -6.80
C LEU A 210 -0.80 -24.35 -6.65
N ILE A 211 0.52 -24.60 -6.46
CA ILE A 211 1.00 -25.91 -6.05
C ILE A 211 0.27 -26.18 -4.74
N PRO A 212 -0.65 -27.14 -4.69
CA PRO A 212 -1.28 -27.48 -3.43
C PRO A 212 -0.19 -27.94 -2.48
N LEU A 213 -0.03 -27.21 -1.37
CA LEU A 213 0.80 -27.61 -0.25
C LEU A 213 0.22 -28.86 0.42
#